data_82cb28ef69f57ac0d6b88386001f99d1
#
_entry.id   82cb28ef69f57ac0d6b88386001f99d1
#
_cell.length_a   1.000
_cell.length_b   1.000
_cell.length_c   1.000
_cell.angle_alpha   90.00
_cell.angle_beta   90.00
_cell.angle_gamma   90.00
#
_symmetry.space_group_name_H-M   'P 1'
#
loop_
_entity.id
_entity.type
_entity.pdbx_description
1 polymer ?
#
loop_
_entity_poly.entity_id
_entity_poly.type
_entity_poly.pdbx_seq_one_letter_code
_entity_poly.pdbx_strand_id
1 'polypeptide(L)'
;MNNLGKIDGETFQSVIYPNLGVDREDVAVGPQHGLDFGVLDIGGQAVVVATDPISILPALGWQRAGRLALEIVLTDVAVSGVAPTHLAISLTLPPDWSDSDLDALWAGVADHADRLGVSIVSGHTARYPGIDSSWVGGATVLGVGDHADIVRPDGAGSGDNIVVTTGPAAEVTGLLATLYPEQLNLPATR
;
A
#
# COMPACT_ATOMS: atom_id res chain seq x y z
N MET A 1 -15.19 20.98 11.49
CA MET A 1 -13.81 20.55 11.71
C MET A 1 -13.48 19.64 10.53
N ASN A 2 -12.40 19.91 9.77
CA ASN A 2 -11.98 18.97 8.74
C ASN A 2 -11.55 17.67 9.44
N ASN A 3 -12.21 16.57 9.13
CA ASN A 3 -11.82 15.26 9.64
C ASN A 3 -10.45 14.89 9.05
N LEU A 4 -9.52 14.49 9.92
CA LEU A 4 -8.25 13.93 9.47
C LEU A 4 -8.47 12.48 9.02
N GLY A 5 -7.68 12.03 8.04
CA GLY A 5 -7.75 10.67 7.50
C GLY A 5 -8.43 10.60 6.13
N LYS A 6 -8.93 9.40 5.77
CA LYS A 6 -9.66 9.19 4.51
C LYS A 6 -10.92 10.09 4.48
N ILE A 7 -11.24 10.64 3.31
CA ILE A 7 -12.52 11.38 3.13
C ILE A 7 -13.69 10.43 3.36
N ASP A 8 -14.79 10.98 3.84
CA ASP A 8 -16.01 10.19 4.07
C ASP A 8 -16.68 9.74 2.76
N GLY A 9 -17.53 8.72 2.87
CA GLY A 9 -18.21 8.14 1.72
C GLY A 9 -19.17 9.12 1.01
N GLU A 10 -19.75 10.08 1.72
CA GLU A 10 -20.65 11.10 1.13
C GLU A 10 -19.85 12.07 0.25
N THR A 11 -18.69 12.54 0.71
CA THR A 11 -17.79 13.37 -0.08
C THR A 11 -17.24 12.60 -1.29
N PHE A 12 -16.87 11.33 -1.12
CA PHE A 12 -16.45 10.50 -2.24
C PHE A 12 -17.54 10.37 -3.30
N GLN A 13 -18.77 10.07 -2.90
CA GLN A 13 -19.91 9.87 -3.79
C GLN A 13 -20.33 11.16 -4.51
N SER A 14 -20.20 12.32 -3.87
CA SER A 14 -20.65 13.59 -4.44
C SER A 14 -19.60 14.32 -5.27
N VAL A 15 -18.32 14.14 -4.98
CA VAL A 15 -17.22 14.91 -5.60
C VAL A 15 -16.37 14.07 -6.54
N ILE A 16 -15.95 12.88 -6.10
CA ILE A 16 -14.99 12.05 -6.84
C ILE A 16 -15.71 11.14 -7.84
N TYR A 17 -16.65 10.35 -7.37
CA TYR A 17 -17.28 9.31 -8.16
C TYR A 17 -18.01 9.82 -9.43
N PRO A 18 -18.65 10.99 -9.45
CA PRO A 18 -19.29 11.51 -10.67
C PRO A 18 -18.30 11.98 -11.75
N ASN A 19 -17.00 12.12 -11.42
CA ASN A 19 -15.98 12.75 -12.25
C ASN A 19 -14.74 11.87 -12.46
N LEU A 20 -14.92 10.59 -12.74
CA LEU A 20 -13.83 9.62 -12.94
C LEU A 20 -13.20 9.67 -14.34
N GLY A 21 -13.56 10.63 -15.16
CA GLY A 21 -13.07 10.77 -16.54
C GLY A 21 -13.93 9.98 -17.54
N VAL A 22 -13.28 9.46 -18.57
CA VAL A 22 -13.98 8.70 -19.63
C VAL A 22 -14.29 7.30 -19.13
N ASP A 23 -15.53 6.87 -19.32
CA ASP A 23 -15.93 5.47 -19.13
C ASP A 23 -15.31 4.60 -20.24
N ARG A 24 -14.60 3.54 -19.85
CA ARG A 24 -13.89 2.63 -20.74
C ARG A 24 -14.34 1.19 -20.53
N GLU A 25 -14.55 0.47 -21.61
CA GLU A 25 -14.98 -0.92 -21.60
C GLU A 25 -13.94 -1.89 -20.97
N ASP A 26 -12.66 -1.49 -20.96
CA ASP A 26 -11.58 -2.25 -20.34
C ASP A 26 -11.43 -2.02 -18.83
N VAL A 27 -12.28 -1.22 -18.20
CA VAL A 27 -12.35 -1.08 -16.74
C VAL A 27 -13.39 -2.06 -16.19
N ALA A 28 -12.94 -3.24 -15.81
CA ALA A 28 -13.81 -4.28 -15.25
C ALA A 28 -14.31 -3.95 -13.83
N VAL A 29 -13.46 -3.31 -13.02
CA VAL A 29 -13.80 -2.82 -11.68
C VAL A 29 -13.16 -1.44 -11.49
N GLY A 30 -13.99 -0.41 -11.44
CA GLY A 30 -13.56 0.96 -11.18
C GLY A 30 -13.54 1.33 -9.70
N PRO A 31 -13.13 2.58 -9.38
CA PRO A 31 -13.10 3.07 -8.00
C PRO A 31 -14.48 3.03 -7.36
N GLN A 32 -14.54 2.51 -6.12
CA GLN A 32 -15.75 2.53 -5.31
C GLN A 32 -15.39 2.53 -3.83
N HIS A 33 -16.28 3.06 -3.00
CA HIS A 33 -16.06 3.09 -1.56
C HIS A 33 -16.03 1.67 -0.97
N GLY A 34 -14.99 1.37 -0.18
CA GLY A 34 -14.82 0.07 0.46
C GLY A 34 -14.10 -0.98 -0.39
N LEU A 35 -13.54 -0.58 -1.54
CA LEU A 35 -12.67 -1.41 -2.36
C LEU A 35 -11.34 -0.68 -2.59
N ASP A 36 -10.23 -1.33 -2.27
CA ASP A 36 -8.90 -0.72 -2.28
C ASP A 36 -8.13 -0.97 -3.59
N PHE A 37 -8.72 -1.67 -4.57
CA PHE A 37 -8.10 -1.93 -5.88
C PHE A 37 -9.11 -1.76 -7.03
N GLY A 38 -8.58 -1.47 -8.21
CA GLY A 38 -9.31 -1.54 -9.48
C GLY A 38 -8.89 -2.77 -10.29
N VAL A 39 -9.69 -3.13 -11.29
CA VAL A 39 -9.38 -4.22 -12.23
C VAL A 39 -9.60 -3.76 -13.66
N LEU A 40 -8.56 -3.91 -14.48
CA LEU A 40 -8.63 -3.70 -15.93
C LEU A 40 -8.70 -5.06 -16.64
N ASP A 41 -9.43 -5.13 -17.74
CA ASP A 41 -9.35 -6.24 -18.69
C ASP A 41 -8.37 -5.86 -19.82
N ILE A 42 -7.19 -6.43 -19.79
CA ILE A 42 -6.18 -6.19 -20.82
C ILE A 42 -5.91 -7.48 -21.60
N GLY A 43 -6.51 -7.58 -22.78
CA GLY A 43 -6.36 -8.75 -23.62
C GLY A 43 -6.93 -10.04 -23.02
N GLY A 44 -7.97 -9.93 -22.21
CA GLY A 44 -8.64 -11.05 -21.53
C GLY A 44 -8.00 -11.45 -20.20
N GLN A 45 -6.96 -10.74 -19.76
CA GLN A 45 -6.35 -10.91 -18.43
C GLN A 45 -6.83 -9.82 -17.47
N ALA A 46 -7.04 -10.18 -16.22
CA ALA A 46 -7.27 -9.22 -15.15
C ALA A 46 -5.95 -8.57 -14.74
N VAL A 47 -5.87 -7.25 -14.88
CA VAL A 47 -4.79 -6.45 -14.32
C VAL A 47 -5.34 -5.70 -13.12
N VAL A 48 -4.98 -6.16 -11.93
CA VAL A 48 -5.33 -5.51 -10.66
C VAL A 48 -4.39 -4.33 -10.43
N VAL A 49 -4.96 -3.20 -10.03
CA VAL A 49 -4.21 -1.96 -9.78
C VAL A 49 -4.64 -1.37 -8.45
N ALA A 50 -3.67 -1.06 -7.60
CA ALA A 50 -3.87 -0.29 -6.37
C ALA A 50 -2.86 0.83 -6.27
N THR A 51 -3.21 1.93 -5.62
CA THR A 51 -2.29 3.05 -5.41
C THR A 51 -2.49 3.65 -4.02
N ASP A 52 -1.37 3.78 -3.29
CA ASP A 52 -1.34 4.30 -1.93
C ASP A 52 -0.20 5.30 -1.71
N PRO A 53 -0.38 6.23 -0.77
CA PRO A 53 0.72 7.05 -0.31
C PRO A 53 1.76 6.22 0.44
N ILE A 54 3.02 6.64 0.36
CA ILE A 54 4.13 6.04 1.11
C ILE A 54 4.42 6.86 2.37
N SER A 55 4.42 6.18 3.50
CA SER A 55 4.88 6.70 4.78
C SER A 55 6.11 5.94 5.24
N ILE A 56 7.13 6.65 5.71
CA ILE A 56 8.35 6.07 6.25
C ILE A 56 8.46 6.38 7.72
N LEU A 57 8.81 5.38 8.51
CA LEU A 57 9.03 5.48 9.95
C LEU A 57 10.53 5.31 10.26
N PRO A 58 11.36 6.39 10.23
CA PRO A 58 12.80 6.28 10.43
C PRO A 58 13.19 5.67 11.78
N ALA A 59 12.33 5.79 12.80
CA ALA A 59 12.54 5.19 14.12
C ALA A 59 12.63 3.64 14.10
N LEU A 60 12.18 2.99 13.02
CA LEU A 60 12.36 1.55 12.82
C LEU A 60 13.76 1.18 12.32
N GLY A 61 14.58 2.17 11.92
CA GLY A 61 15.77 2.01 11.10
C GLY A 61 15.41 1.94 9.60
N TRP A 62 16.22 2.57 8.77
CA TRP A 62 15.90 2.82 7.35
C TRP A 62 15.53 1.58 6.56
N GLN A 63 16.31 0.50 6.68
CA GLN A 63 16.06 -0.74 5.95
C GLN A 63 14.71 -1.39 6.33
N ARG A 64 14.40 -1.42 7.63
CA ARG A 64 13.13 -1.97 8.11
C ARG A 64 11.96 -1.07 7.72
N ALA A 65 12.15 0.25 7.77
CA ALA A 65 11.14 1.22 7.33
C ALA A 65 10.81 1.08 5.84
N GLY A 66 11.84 0.89 4.99
CA GLY A 66 11.64 0.63 3.56
C GLY A 66 10.88 -0.67 3.29
N ARG A 67 11.22 -1.74 4.00
CA ARG A 67 10.50 -3.00 3.93
C ARG A 67 9.02 -2.84 4.31
N LEU A 68 8.73 -2.19 5.45
CA LEU A 68 7.35 -1.98 5.92
C LEU A 68 6.54 -1.15 4.93
N ALA A 69 7.13 -0.07 4.40
CA ALA A 69 6.48 0.79 3.43
C ALA A 69 6.08 0.03 2.16
N LEU A 70 6.93 -0.88 1.68
CA LEU A 70 6.62 -1.73 0.55
C LEU A 70 5.50 -2.74 0.89
N GLU A 71 5.57 -3.38 2.05
CA GLU A 71 4.55 -4.35 2.49
C GLU A 71 3.16 -3.74 2.46
N ILE A 72 3.00 -2.53 3.01
CA ILE A 72 1.70 -1.85 3.08
C ILE A 72 1.11 -1.65 1.69
N VAL A 73 1.87 -1.13 0.74
CA VAL A 73 1.34 -0.83 -0.61
C VAL A 73 1.06 -2.08 -1.46
N LEU A 74 1.68 -3.22 -1.13
CA LEU A 74 1.44 -4.48 -1.83
C LEU A 74 0.15 -5.17 -1.38
N THR A 75 -0.30 -4.94 -0.14
CA THR A 75 -1.44 -5.66 0.45
C THR A 75 -2.75 -5.43 -0.30
N ASP A 76 -2.98 -4.24 -0.84
CA ASP A 76 -4.21 -3.91 -1.56
C ASP A 76 -4.39 -4.72 -2.85
N VAL A 77 -3.30 -5.04 -3.54
CA VAL A 77 -3.34 -5.97 -4.66
C VAL A 77 -3.45 -7.42 -4.15
N ALA A 78 -2.70 -7.78 -3.11
CA ALA A 78 -2.71 -9.15 -2.60
C ALA A 78 -4.09 -9.62 -2.11
N VAL A 79 -4.87 -8.74 -1.47
CA VAL A 79 -6.23 -9.09 -0.99
C VAL A 79 -7.24 -9.32 -2.12
N SER A 80 -6.92 -8.93 -3.35
CA SER A 80 -7.73 -9.24 -4.52
C SER A 80 -7.71 -10.72 -4.94
N GLY A 81 -6.84 -11.54 -4.34
CA GLY A 81 -6.58 -12.92 -4.78
C GLY A 81 -5.48 -13.05 -5.83
N VAL A 82 -5.04 -11.94 -6.42
CA VAL A 82 -3.95 -11.90 -7.41
C VAL A 82 -2.66 -11.45 -6.74
N ALA A 83 -1.57 -12.15 -6.99
CA ALA A 83 -0.26 -11.77 -6.45
C ALA A 83 0.23 -10.43 -7.06
N PRO A 84 0.79 -9.50 -6.27
CA PRO A 84 1.46 -8.33 -6.81
C PRO A 84 2.71 -8.75 -7.59
N THR A 85 2.92 -8.14 -8.76
CA THR A 85 4.02 -8.49 -9.66
C THR A 85 4.87 -7.29 -10.09
N HIS A 86 4.27 -6.11 -10.16
CA HIS A 86 4.94 -4.90 -10.63
C HIS A 86 4.64 -3.71 -9.72
N LEU A 87 5.61 -2.81 -9.62
CA LEU A 87 5.55 -1.62 -8.79
C LEU A 87 6.07 -0.39 -9.55
N ALA A 88 5.30 0.68 -9.54
CA ALA A 88 5.80 2.02 -9.84
C ALA A 88 5.83 2.83 -8.54
N ILE A 89 6.99 3.47 -8.23
CA ILE A 89 7.18 4.15 -6.95
C ILE A 89 7.70 5.57 -7.14
N SER A 90 7.01 6.55 -6.55
CA SER A 90 7.45 7.95 -6.53
C SER A 90 7.86 8.32 -5.10
N LEU A 91 9.09 8.77 -4.92
CA LEU A 91 9.63 9.23 -3.65
C LEU A 91 9.88 10.74 -3.69
N THR A 92 9.20 11.47 -2.82
CA THR A 92 9.40 12.90 -2.56
C THR A 92 10.06 13.02 -1.19
N LEU A 93 11.39 13.12 -1.18
CA LEU A 93 12.17 12.98 0.05
C LEU A 93 12.32 14.31 0.80
N PRO A 94 12.37 14.30 2.13
CA PRO A 94 12.82 15.44 2.92
C PRO A 94 14.22 15.88 2.51
N PRO A 95 14.49 17.22 2.50
CA PRO A 95 15.80 17.73 2.09
C PRO A 95 16.96 17.32 3.00
N ASP A 96 16.68 17.02 4.26
CA ASP A 96 17.66 16.66 5.30
C ASP A 96 18.03 15.17 5.30
N TRP A 97 17.35 14.34 4.54
CA TRP A 97 17.75 12.94 4.39
C TRP A 97 19.03 12.82 3.56
N SER A 98 20.02 12.14 4.09
CA SER A 98 21.27 11.89 3.39
C SER A 98 21.14 10.83 2.29
N ASP A 99 22.14 10.76 1.40
CA ASP A 99 22.19 9.67 0.40
C ASP A 99 22.38 8.30 1.06
N SER A 100 23.03 8.23 2.22
CA SER A 100 23.18 7.00 2.98
C SER A 100 21.86 6.54 3.62
N ASP A 101 20.98 7.46 4.02
CA ASP A 101 19.64 7.13 4.50
C ASP A 101 18.79 6.56 3.38
N LEU A 102 18.85 7.20 2.20
CA LEU A 102 18.16 6.72 1.01
C LEU A 102 18.69 5.35 0.57
N ASP A 103 19.99 5.12 0.58
CA ASP A 103 20.61 3.84 0.24
C ASP A 103 20.10 2.71 1.15
N ALA A 104 20.12 2.95 2.47
CA ALA A 104 19.63 1.98 3.44
C ALA A 104 18.11 1.73 3.33
N LEU A 105 17.31 2.77 3.08
CA LEU A 105 15.88 2.66 2.85
C LEU A 105 15.60 1.81 1.59
N TRP A 106 16.28 2.17 0.49
CA TRP A 106 16.10 1.49 -0.80
C TRP A 106 16.55 0.05 -0.77
N ALA A 107 17.63 -0.26 -0.04
CA ALA A 107 18.04 -1.65 0.19
C ALA A 107 16.93 -2.48 0.84
N GLY A 108 16.19 -1.91 1.79
CA GLY A 108 15.03 -2.58 2.40
C GLY A 108 13.89 -2.81 1.44
N VAL A 109 13.58 -1.82 0.58
CA VAL A 109 12.56 -1.92 -0.47
C VAL A 109 12.96 -2.98 -1.50
N ALA A 110 14.18 -2.89 -2.05
CA ALA A 110 14.64 -3.76 -3.13
C ALA A 110 14.76 -5.23 -2.70
N ASP A 111 15.35 -5.49 -1.53
CA ASP A 111 15.48 -6.83 -0.98
C ASP A 111 14.11 -7.48 -0.70
N HIS A 112 13.14 -6.69 -0.25
CA HIS A 112 11.80 -7.21 -0.02
C HIS A 112 11.02 -7.45 -1.31
N ALA A 113 11.14 -6.56 -2.29
CA ALA A 113 10.56 -6.73 -3.62
C ALA A 113 11.11 -8.01 -4.31
N ASP A 114 12.43 -8.22 -4.25
CA ASP A 114 13.08 -9.42 -4.80
C ASP A 114 12.52 -10.70 -4.17
N ARG A 115 12.41 -10.73 -2.84
CA ARG A 115 11.85 -11.90 -2.12
C ARG A 115 10.40 -12.22 -2.47
N LEU A 116 9.61 -11.21 -2.82
CA LEU A 116 8.21 -11.37 -3.20
C LEU A 116 8.00 -11.55 -4.71
N GLY A 117 9.07 -11.48 -5.50
CA GLY A 117 9.00 -11.57 -6.95
C GLY A 117 8.36 -10.34 -7.61
N VAL A 118 8.43 -9.17 -6.96
CA VAL A 118 7.88 -7.91 -7.47
C VAL A 118 8.95 -7.12 -8.20
N SER A 119 8.68 -6.73 -9.44
CA SER A 119 9.57 -5.90 -10.25
C SER A 119 9.24 -4.41 -10.13
N ILE A 120 10.23 -3.57 -9.81
CA ILE A 120 10.08 -2.12 -9.83
C ILE A 120 10.30 -1.65 -11.27
N VAL A 121 9.23 -1.19 -11.92
CA VAL A 121 9.23 -0.92 -13.38
C VAL A 121 9.29 0.56 -13.74
N SER A 122 8.98 1.45 -12.81
CA SER A 122 9.01 2.89 -13.04
C SER A 122 9.10 3.64 -11.71
N GLY A 123 9.50 4.91 -11.76
CA GLY A 123 9.50 5.73 -10.56
C GLY A 123 10.01 7.14 -10.76
N HIS A 124 9.98 7.88 -9.67
CA HIS A 124 10.54 9.21 -9.53
C HIS A 124 11.16 9.33 -8.15
N THR A 125 12.33 9.96 -8.05
CA THR A 125 12.98 10.20 -6.75
C THR A 125 13.63 11.58 -6.75
N ALA A 126 13.17 12.46 -5.85
CA ALA A 126 13.73 13.79 -5.69
C ALA A 126 13.51 14.32 -4.27
N ARG A 127 14.32 15.31 -3.87
CA ARG A 127 14.17 16.04 -2.61
C ARG A 127 13.38 17.32 -2.84
N TYR A 128 12.39 17.56 -1.98
CA TYR A 128 11.55 18.76 -2.07
C TYR A 128 11.43 19.44 -0.70
N PRO A 129 11.45 20.79 -0.66
CA PRO A 129 11.20 21.51 0.59
C PRO A 129 9.77 21.30 1.06
N GLY A 130 9.57 21.24 2.37
CA GLY A 130 8.24 21.07 2.98
C GLY A 130 7.75 19.63 3.05
N ILE A 131 8.56 18.66 2.64
CA ILE A 131 8.27 17.23 2.82
C ILE A 131 8.81 16.76 4.17
N ASP A 132 8.03 15.93 4.86
CA ASP A 132 8.45 15.20 6.06
C ASP A 132 8.28 13.67 5.88
N SER A 133 8.76 12.89 6.82
CA SER A 133 8.74 11.42 6.73
C SER A 133 7.34 10.80 6.75
N SER A 134 6.32 11.55 7.17
CA SER A 134 4.95 11.02 7.25
C SER A 134 4.36 10.70 5.88
N TRP A 135 4.76 11.47 4.84
CA TRP A 135 4.23 11.30 3.48
C TRP A 135 5.31 11.59 2.45
N VAL A 136 6.04 10.58 2.06
CA VAL A 136 7.20 10.70 1.16
C VAL A 136 6.90 10.26 -0.28
N GLY A 137 5.67 10.35 -0.72
CA GLY A 137 5.28 10.02 -2.09
C GLY A 137 4.15 9.03 -2.17
N GLY A 138 4.17 8.20 -3.21
CA GLY A 138 3.16 7.17 -3.45
C GLY A 138 3.67 6.04 -4.32
N ALA A 139 2.95 4.94 -4.29
CA ALA A 139 3.24 3.78 -5.12
C ALA A 139 1.99 3.29 -5.83
N THR A 140 2.17 2.76 -7.03
CA THR A 140 1.15 2.03 -7.77
C THR A 140 1.62 0.60 -7.96
N VAL A 141 0.84 -0.34 -7.50
CA VAL A 141 1.11 -1.77 -7.56
C VAL A 141 0.19 -2.41 -8.60
N LEU A 142 0.73 -3.34 -9.36
CA LEU A 142 -0.04 -4.13 -10.31
C LEU A 142 0.15 -5.62 -10.04
N GLY A 143 -0.95 -6.36 -10.22
CA GLY A 143 -0.96 -7.82 -10.28
C GLY A 143 -1.63 -8.28 -11.57
N VAL A 144 -1.15 -9.37 -12.17
CA VAL A 144 -1.74 -9.93 -13.40
C VAL A 144 -2.21 -11.34 -13.10
N GLY A 145 -3.47 -11.64 -13.45
CA GLY A 145 -4.09 -12.94 -13.20
C GLY A 145 -5.33 -13.18 -14.04
N ASP A 146 -6.09 -14.19 -13.69
CA ASP A 146 -7.36 -14.47 -14.34
C ASP A 146 -8.51 -13.75 -13.64
N HIS A 147 -9.53 -13.34 -14.39
CA HIS A 147 -10.74 -12.71 -13.81
C HIS A 147 -11.46 -13.61 -12.80
N ALA A 148 -11.32 -14.93 -12.96
CA ALA A 148 -11.93 -15.90 -12.05
C ALA A 148 -11.27 -15.95 -10.67
N ASP A 149 -10.03 -15.46 -10.55
CA ASP A 149 -9.27 -15.44 -9.29
C ASP A 149 -9.56 -14.19 -8.45
N ILE A 150 -10.27 -13.21 -9.00
CA ILE A 150 -10.56 -11.95 -8.30
C ILE A 150 -11.52 -12.16 -7.14
N VAL A 151 -11.04 -11.88 -5.94
CA VAL A 151 -11.82 -11.87 -4.70
C VAL A 151 -12.20 -10.45 -4.33
N ARG A 152 -13.49 -10.18 -4.21
CA ARG A 152 -14.04 -8.86 -3.88
C ARG A 152 -14.67 -8.86 -2.49
N PRO A 153 -14.58 -7.75 -1.74
CA PRO A 153 -15.18 -7.66 -0.40
C PRO A 153 -16.70 -7.73 -0.41
N ASP A 154 -17.35 -7.38 -1.53
CA ASP A 154 -18.81 -7.48 -1.71
C ASP A 154 -19.30 -8.90 -2.07
N GLY A 155 -18.38 -9.87 -2.18
CA GLY A 155 -18.70 -11.28 -2.40
C GLY A 155 -19.14 -12.04 -1.14
N ALA A 156 -18.91 -11.48 0.06
CA ALA A 156 -19.28 -12.15 1.31
C ALA A 156 -20.79 -12.23 1.51
N GLY A 157 -21.26 -13.38 1.99
CA GLY A 157 -22.67 -13.68 2.19
C GLY A 157 -23.03 -14.05 3.63
N SER A 158 -24.33 -14.00 3.94
CA SER A 158 -24.82 -14.46 5.24
C SER A 158 -24.59 -15.97 5.41
N GLY A 159 -23.89 -16.35 6.46
CA GLY A 159 -23.51 -17.74 6.74
C GLY A 159 -22.04 -18.06 6.45
N ASP A 160 -21.30 -17.14 5.86
CA ASP A 160 -19.86 -17.30 5.66
C ASP A 160 -19.10 -17.25 7.00
N ASN A 161 -18.00 -17.99 7.06
CA ASN A 161 -17.14 -17.97 8.23
C ASN A 161 -16.13 -16.82 8.13
N ILE A 162 -15.97 -16.07 9.22
CA ILE A 162 -14.92 -15.06 9.34
C ILE A 162 -13.66 -15.73 9.85
N VAL A 163 -12.59 -15.69 9.03
CA VAL A 163 -11.26 -16.22 9.39
C VAL A 163 -10.29 -15.06 9.58
N VAL A 164 -9.63 -15.00 10.73
CA VAL A 164 -8.60 -13.99 11.03
C VAL A 164 -7.26 -14.70 11.16
N THR A 165 -6.31 -14.35 10.29
CA THR A 165 -4.94 -14.89 10.34
C THR A 165 -4.13 -14.16 11.41
N THR A 166 -3.32 -14.90 12.18
CA THR A 166 -2.46 -14.41 13.29
C THR A 166 -3.21 -13.73 14.44
N GLY A 167 -4.13 -12.84 14.18
CA GLY A 167 -4.92 -12.08 15.14
C GLY A 167 -5.13 -10.62 14.71
N PRO A 168 -6.18 -9.96 15.22
CA PRO A 168 -6.45 -8.57 14.89
C PRO A 168 -5.32 -7.67 15.44
N ALA A 169 -5.04 -6.58 14.72
CA ALA A 169 -4.05 -5.55 15.09
C ALA A 169 -2.60 -6.06 15.25
N ALA A 170 -2.20 -7.15 14.56
CA ALA A 170 -0.84 -7.68 14.65
C ALA A 170 0.22 -6.64 14.22
N GLU A 171 -0.04 -5.88 13.14
CA GLU A 171 0.85 -4.81 12.67
C GLU A 171 1.02 -3.71 13.72
N VAL A 172 -0.08 -3.13 14.21
CA VAL A 172 -0.04 -2.07 15.24
C VAL A 172 0.64 -2.55 16.50
N THR A 173 0.38 -3.78 16.92
CA THR A 173 1.03 -4.39 18.08
C THR A 173 2.54 -4.52 17.87
N GLY A 174 2.97 -4.96 16.70
CA GLY A 174 4.37 -5.05 16.32
C GLY A 174 5.08 -3.69 16.28
N LEU A 175 4.41 -2.67 15.74
CA LEU A 175 4.91 -1.29 15.73
C LEU A 175 5.06 -0.74 17.15
N LEU A 176 4.02 -0.84 17.98
CA LEU A 176 4.07 -0.38 19.38
C LEU A 176 5.16 -1.12 20.18
N ALA A 177 5.27 -2.43 20.02
CA ALA A 177 6.31 -3.23 20.67
C ALA A 177 7.72 -2.81 20.24
N THR A 178 7.90 -2.38 19.00
CA THR A 178 9.20 -1.93 18.46
C THR A 178 9.53 -0.51 18.91
N LEU A 179 8.54 0.41 18.84
CA LEU A 179 8.75 1.83 19.12
C LEU A 179 8.71 2.18 20.61
N TYR A 180 7.95 1.40 21.39
CA TYR A 180 7.69 1.68 22.82
C TYR A 180 7.83 0.44 23.71
N PRO A 181 8.94 -0.33 23.63
CA PRO A 181 9.09 -1.61 24.33
C PRO A 181 8.99 -1.47 25.86
N GLU A 182 9.49 -0.37 26.42
CA GLU A 182 9.47 -0.14 27.87
C GLU A 182 8.05 0.10 28.40
N GLN A 183 7.19 0.76 27.60
CA GLN A 183 5.80 1.04 27.99
C GLN A 183 4.94 -0.23 28.01
N LEU A 184 5.32 -1.23 27.22
CA LEU A 184 4.63 -2.51 27.15
C LEU A 184 5.26 -3.58 28.05
N ASN A 185 6.26 -3.25 28.89
CA ASN A 185 7.01 -4.19 29.72
C ASN A 185 7.55 -5.41 28.94
N LEU A 186 7.87 -5.22 27.68
CA LEU A 186 8.43 -6.28 26.86
C LEU A 186 9.93 -6.45 27.14
N PRO A 187 10.46 -7.69 27.17
CA PRO A 187 11.90 -7.90 27.26
C PRO A 187 12.56 -7.25 26.03
N ALA A 188 13.71 -6.60 26.25
CA ALA A 188 14.48 -6.02 25.16
C ALA A 188 14.76 -7.10 24.10
N THR A 189 14.25 -6.90 22.89
CA THR A 189 14.56 -7.78 21.77
C THR A 189 16.02 -7.56 21.36
N ARG A 190 16.80 -8.65 21.41
CA ARG A 190 18.20 -8.68 20.93
C ARG A 190 18.25 -8.68 19.41
#